data_cb5bc74ebd81c32179c981d9f65f7dae
#
_entry.id   cb5bc74ebd81c32179c981d9f65f7dae
#
_cell.length_a   1.000
_cell.length_b   1.000
_cell.length_c   1.000
_cell.angle_alpha   90.00
_cell.angle_beta   90.00
_cell.angle_gamma   90.00
#
_symmetry.space_group_name_H-M   'P 1'
#
loop_
_entity.id
_entity.type
_entity.pdbx_description
1 polymer ?
#
loop_
_entity_poly.entity_id
_entity_poly.type
_entity_poly.pdbx_seq_one_letter_code
_entity_poly.pdbx_strand_id
1 'polypeptide(L)'
;MASIKNLGFLAQLRSDASNHVIRYRSGKVRQSGRGLVFWFRPETASIAELPMDDREMAVFVKGRSQDFQSVAVQGTLTWHVVNPELLASRVDFSLGLVTGAYKSEPIQRIETRLAGLVNQAALQYLAQASVRALLDAGPEPLRHQLEAALATGSGLNEIGIEVTAVRLTNLAPSSELERALQTPTFEALQQKADEATFERRALAVEKERAIAENELGNRTELARREMLLITQEAENARNRATGVAEAQQVEAAAEADRIRTVESAKAEAEQARMAIYRDLPPGVMLGLAARELAGKLDTIEHLNVTPDLLATVLGEFRRDATVLPPR
;
A
#
# COMPACT_ATOMS: atom_id res chain seq x y z
N MET A 1 -32.59 -13.98 22.45
CA MET A 1 -32.89 -14.37 23.84
C MET A 1 -34.39 -14.48 24.01
N ALA A 2 -34.85 -15.48 24.77
CA ALA A 2 -36.25 -15.66 24.99
C ALA A 2 -36.90 -14.47 25.70
N SER A 3 -38.09 -14.09 25.23
CA SER A 3 -38.90 -13.07 25.87
C SER A 3 -39.81 -13.73 26.87
N ILE A 4 -39.76 -13.28 28.13
CA ILE A 4 -40.62 -13.77 29.20
C ILE A 4 -41.61 -12.66 29.57
N LYS A 5 -42.90 -12.91 29.40
CA LYS A 5 -43.97 -12.01 29.84
C LYS A 5 -44.61 -12.58 31.08
N ASN A 6 -44.52 -11.88 32.20
CA ASN A 6 -45.12 -12.27 33.49
C ASN A 6 -46.56 -11.73 33.61
N LEU A 7 -47.49 -12.59 33.84
CA LEU A 7 -48.90 -12.28 34.10
C LEU A 7 -49.32 -12.77 35.51
N GLY A 8 -48.65 -12.28 36.54
CA GLY A 8 -48.88 -12.66 37.91
C GLY A 8 -48.40 -14.10 38.20
N PHE A 9 -49.31 -15.06 38.40
CA PHE A 9 -48.97 -16.44 38.75
C PHE A 9 -48.59 -17.32 37.54
N LEU A 10 -48.75 -16.82 36.31
CA LEU A 10 -48.34 -17.46 35.07
C LEU A 10 -47.37 -16.56 34.31
N ALA A 11 -46.43 -17.17 33.63
CA ALA A 11 -45.54 -16.50 32.70
C ALA A 11 -45.57 -17.19 31.33
N GLN A 12 -45.46 -16.42 30.28
CA GLN A 12 -45.30 -16.91 28.91
C GLN A 12 -43.87 -16.72 28.46
N LEU A 13 -43.28 -17.80 27.99
CA LEU A 13 -41.99 -17.75 27.29
C LEU A 13 -42.24 -17.82 25.78
N ARG A 14 -41.54 -16.96 25.05
CA ARG A 14 -41.42 -17.02 23.60
C ARG A 14 -39.92 -17.00 23.23
N SER A 15 -39.48 -18.09 22.64
CA SER A 15 -38.10 -18.23 22.17
C SER A 15 -37.99 -18.00 20.66
N ASP A 16 -36.85 -17.53 20.22
CA ASP A 16 -36.51 -17.41 18.80
C ASP A 16 -36.22 -18.79 18.19
N ALA A 17 -36.38 -18.93 16.87
CA ALA A 17 -36.16 -20.19 16.16
C ALA A 17 -34.69 -20.65 16.18
N SER A 18 -33.74 -19.71 16.38
CA SER A 18 -32.30 -19.98 16.52
C SER A 18 -31.93 -20.57 17.89
N ASN A 19 -32.82 -20.53 18.85
CA ASN A 19 -32.54 -20.99 20.21
C ASN A 19 -33.30 -22.28 20.52
N HIS A 20 -32.62 -23.15 21.23
CA HIS A 20 -33.23 -24.38 21.80
C HIS A 20 -33.58 -24.16 23.25
N VAL A 21 -34.84 -24.39 23.60
CA VAL A 21 -35.33 -24.23 24.96
C VAL A 21 -35.62 -25.57 25.56
N ILE A 22 -35.16 -25.79 26.79
CA ILE A 22 -35.42 -26.97 27.59
C ILE A 22 -36.15 -26.51 28.84
N ARG A 23 -37.35 -27.04 29.03
CA ARG A 23 -38.16 -26.82 30.25
C ARG A 23 -38.04 -28.01 31.16
N TYR A 24 -37.60 -27.75 32.39
CA TYR A 24 -37.53 -28.74 33.46
C TYR A 24 -38.69 -28.52 34.46
N ARG A 25 -39.21 -29.59 34.96
CA ARG A 25 -40.16 -29.60 36.10
C ARG A 25 -39.83 -30.79 36.98
N SER A 26 -39.57 -30.52 38.27
CA SER A 26 -39.20 -31.55 39.25
C SER A 26 -38.01 -32.41 38.78
N GLY A 27 -36.98 -31.78 38.18
CA GLY A 27 -35.77 -32.43 37.72
C GLY A 27 -35.89 -33.21 36.38
N LYS A 28 -37.08 -33.28 35.78
CA LYS A 28 -37.32 -33.97 34.51
C LYS A 28 -37.59 -33.01 33.38
N VAL A 29 -37.05 -33.33 32.21
CA VAL A 29 -37.35 -32.58 30.96
C VAL A 29 -38.82 -32.79 30.62
N ARG A 30 -39.56 -31.72 30.50
CA ARG A 30 -40.99 -31.73 30.12
C ARG A 30 -41.18 -31.36 28.67
N GLN A 31 -40.38 -30.43 28.19
CA GLN A 31 -40.44 -29.91 26.82
C GLN A 31 -39.05 -29.49 26.37
N SER A 32 -38.66 -29.89 25.19
CA SER A 32 -37.37 -29.57 24.58
C SER A 32 -37.62 -29.33 23.11
N GLY A 33 -37.10 -28.23 22.59
CA GLY A 33 -37.22 -27.88 21.15
C GLY A 33 -36.83 -26.45 20.81
N ARG A 34 -36.80 -26.14 19.51
CA ARG A 34 -36.49 -24.81 18.98
C ARG A 34 -37.75 -23.98 18.81
N GLY A 35 -37.63 -22.65 19.01
CA GLY A 35 -38.72 -21.70 18.74
C GLY A 35 -40.00 -21.93 19.56
N LEU A 36 -39.87 -22.47 20.74
CA LEU A 36 -41.02 -22.82 21.58
C LEU A 36 -41.71 -21.60 22.17
N VAL A 37 -43.03 -21.68 22.20
CA VAL A 37 -43.91 -20.74 22.93
C VAL A 37 -44.78 -21.54 23.89
N PHE A 38 -44.71 -21.26 25.19
CA PHE A 38 -45.52 -21.97 26.18
C PHE A 38 -45.75 -21.12 27.43
N TRP A 39 -46.82 -21.53 28.17
CA TRP A 39 -47.11 -20.98 29.48
C TRP A 39 -46.50 -21.85 30.59
N PHE A 40 -46.03 -21.22 31.64
CA PHE A 40 -45.43 -21.93 32.77
C PHE A 40 -45.69 -21.17 34.09
N ARG A 41 -45.51 -21.89 35.19
CA ARG A 41 -45.49 -21.29 36.52
C ARG A 41 -44.04 -21.06 36.94
N PRO A 42 -43.62 -19.82 37.21
CA PRO A 42 -42.22 -19.51 37.57
C PRO A 42 -41.74 -20.30 38.81
N GLU A 43 -42.60 -20.54 39.75
CA GLU A 43 -42.24 -21.22 41.00
C GLU A 43 -41.85 -22.69 40.81
N THR A 44 -42.36 -23.36 39.78
CA THR A 44 -42.18 -24.80 39.59
C THR A 44 -41.40 -25.19 38.34
N ALA A 45 -41.00 -24.23 37.55
CA ALA A 45 -40.28 -24.45 36.29
C ALA A 45 -38.84 -23.96 36.38
N SER A 46 -37.93 -24.69 35.80
CA SER A 46 -36.57 -24.21 35.39
C SER A 46 -36.49 -24.29 33.89
N ILE A 47 -35.92 -23.25 33.28
CA ILE A 47 -35.85 -23.12 31.83
C ILE A 47 -34.40 -22.83 31.46
N ALA A 48 -33.87 -23.63 30.55
CA ALA A 48 -32.56 -23.39 29.91
C ALA A 48 -32.78 -23.01 28.46
N GLU A 49 -32.05 -22.01 27.98
CA GLU A 49 -32.05 -21.56 26.60
C GLU A 49 -30.63 -21.69 26.02
N LEU A 50 -30.49 -22.44 24.96
CA LEU A 50 -29.20 -22.70 24.32
C LEU A 50 -29.21 -22.11 22.90
N PRO A 51 -28.19 -21.32 22.51
CA PRO A 51 -28.06 -20.88 21.16
C PRO A 51 -27.67 -22.07 20.26
N MET A 52 -28.31 -22.17 19.10
CA MET A 52 -28.05 -23.23 18.11
C MET A 52 -27.40 -22.65 16.84
N ASP A 53 -27.14 -21.38 16.84
CA ASP A 53 -26.40 -20.66 15.79
C ASP A 53 -24.91 -20.92 15.90
N ASP A 54 -24.23 -20.81 14.77
CA ASP A 54 -22.77 -20.84 14.73
C ASP A 54 -22.22 -19.61 15.44
N ARG A 55 -21.25 -19.84 16.32
CA ARG A 55 -20.62 -18.79 17.10
C ARG A 55 -19.15 -18.70 16.80
N GLU A 56 -18.68 -17.48 16.71
CA GLU A 56 -17.28 -17.19 16.50
C GLU A 56 -16.65 -16.64 17.78
N MET A 57 -15.49 -17.17 18.13
CA MET A 57 -14.65 -16.64 19.18
C MET A 57 -13.27 -16.26 18.62
N ALA A 58 -12.73 -15.16 19.11
CA ALA A 58 -11.36 -14.76 18.79
C ALA A 58 -10.37 -15.67 19.53
N VAL A 59 -9.37 -16.12 18.81
CA VAL A 59 -8.25 -16.91 19.35
C VAL A 59 -7.01 -16.03 19.33
N PHE A 60 -6.40 -15.88 20.50
CA PHE A 60 -5.12 -15.21 20.66
C PHE A 60 -4.24 -16.07 21.58
N VAL A 61 -3.17 -16.62 21.00
CA VAL A 61 -2.19 -17.44 21.72
C VAL A 61 -0.84 -16.81 21.61
N LYS A 62 -0.19 -16.62 22.75
CA LYS A 62 1.21 -16.20 22.82
C LYS A 62 2.03 -17.32 23.42
N GLY A 63 2.96 -17.85 22.63
CA GLY A 63 3.81 -18.97 23.03
C GLY A 63 5.28 -18.69 22.77
N ARG A 64 6.11 -19.69 23.06
CA ARG A 64 7.55 -19.69 22.75
C ARG A 64 7.84 -20.82 21.79
N SER A 65 8.65 -20.53 20.78
CA SER A 65 9.22 -21.52 19.88
C SER A 65 10.36 -22.32 20.58
N GLN A 66 10.87 -23.35 19.91
CA GLN A 66 11.97 -24.16 20.39
C GLN A 66 13.22 -23.33 20.70
N ASP A 67 13.47 -22.26 19.94
CA ASP A 67 14.57 -21.31 20.13
C ASP A 67 14.24 -20.17 21.11
N PHE A 68 13.27 -20.38 21.99
CA PHE A 68 12.82 -19.45 23.04
C PHE A 68 12.31 -18.09 22.55
N GLN A 69 12.01 -17.96 21.26
CA GLN A 69 11.47 -16.74 20.71
C GLN A 69 9.94 -16.66 20.94
N SER A 70 9.46 -15.45 21.20
CA SER A 70 8.02 -15.22 21.38
C SER A 70 7.30 -15.20 20.04
N VAL A 71 6.26 -16.02 19.93
CA VAL A 71 5.40 -16.10 18.74
C VAL A 71 3.97 -15.89 19.17
N ALA A 72 3.24 -15.04 18.45
CA ALA A 72 1.82 -14.79 18.62
C ALA A 72 1.03 -15.40 17.47
N VAL A 73 -0.03 -16.11 17.81
CA VAL A 73 -0.99 -16.70 16.88
C VAL A 73 -2.32 -15.99 17.06
N GLN A 74 -2.91 -15.54 15.97
CA GLN A 74 -4.22 -14.89 15.95
C GLN A 74 -5.14 -15.60 14.98
N GLY A 75 -6.40 -15.71 15.34
CA GLY A 75 -7.40 -16.34 14.51
C GLY A 75 -8.80 -16.26 15.07
N THR A 76 -9.69 -17.00 14.45
CA THR A 76 -11.07 -17.19 14.89
C THR A 76 -11.42 -18.67 14.87
N LEU A 77 -12.21 -19.09 15.85
CA LEU A 77 -12.75 -20.43 15.97
C LEU A 77 -14.27 -20.35 15.90
N THR A 78 -14.85 -21.12 14.98
CA THR A 78 -16.30 -21.22 14.84
C THR A 78 -16.75 -22.54 15.47
N TRP A 79 -17.76 -22.46 16.33
CA TRP A 79 -18.32 -23.61 17.02
C TRP A 79 -19.84 -23.51 17.10
N HIS A 80 -20.51 -24.65 17.22
CA HIS A 80 -21.95 -24.72 17.43
C HIS A 80 -22.33 -25.85 18.38
N VAL A 81 -23.58 -25.82 18.84
CA VAL A 81 -24.14 -26.82 19.72
C VAL A 81 -24.79 -27.92 18.87
N VAL A 82 -24.29 -29.13 19.00
CA VAL A 82 -24.87 -30.34 18.34
C VAL A 82 -25.95 -30.99 19.23
N ASN A 83 -25.65 -31.17 20.51
CA ASN A 83 -26.55 -31.79 21.44
C ASN A 83 -26.87 -30.86 22.61
N PRO A 84 -28.01 -30.13 22.55
CA PRO A 84 -28.37 -29.14 23.55
C PRO A 84 -28.69 -29.76 24.91
N GLU A 85 -29.25 -30.97 24.95
CA GLU A 85 -29.60 -31.62 26.21
C GLU A 85 -28.37 -32.07 26.99
N LEU A 86 -27.38 -32.59 26.27
CA LEU A 86 -26.10 -32.97 26.82
C LEU A 86 -25.33 -31.75 27.33
N LEU A 87 -25.32 -30.68 26.55
CA LEU A 87 -24.66 -29.44 26.95
C LEU A 87 -25.32 -28.80 28.18
N ALA A 88 -26.67 -28.79 28.23
CA ALA A 88 -27.42 -28.27 29.39
C ALA A 88 -27.19 -29.07 30.67
N SER A 89 -26.81 -30.35 30.56
CA SER A 89 -26.46 -31.17 31.72
C SER A 89 -25.08 -30.85 32.31
N ARG A 90 -24.19 -30.24 31.51
CA ARG A 90 -22.80 -29.95 31.86
C ARG A 90 -22.55 -28.47 32.18
N VAL A 91 -23.29 -27.58 31.52
CA VAL A 91 -23.18 -26.13 31.67
C VAL A 91 -24.54 -25.54 31.98
N ASP A 92 -24.59 -24.65 32.97
CA ASP A 92 -25.83 -24.04 33.42
C ASP A 92 -26.30 -22.92 32.51
N PHE A 93 -27.25 -23.21 31.63
CA PHE A 93 -27.94 -22.29 30.74
C PHE A 93 -29.27 -21.78 31.30
N SER A 94 -29.48 -21.90 32.61
CA SER A 94 -30.73 -21.52 33.26
C SER A 94 -31.01 -20.03 33.14
N LEU A 95 -32.22 -19.70 32.72
CA LEU A 95 -32.73 -18.33 32.68
C LEU A 95 -33.23 -17.85 34.03
N GLY A 96 -33.01 -16.59 34.33
CA GLY A 96 -33.77 -15.86 35.36
C GLY A 96 -35.20 -15.63 34.87
N LEU A 97 -36.16 -16.29 35.48
CA LEU A 97 -37.54 -16.29 35.02
C LEU A 97 -38.24 -14.91 35.12
N VAL A 98 -37.62 -13.97 35.80
CA VAL A 98 -38.09 -12.57 35.90
C VAL A 98 -37.41 -11.68 34.83
N THR A 99 -36.10 -11.85 34.64
CA THR A 99 -35.30 -11.00 33.78
C THR A 99 -35.18 -11.51 32.35
N GLY A 100 -35.38 -12.82 32.13
CA GLY A 100 -35.11 -13.48 30.84
C GLY A 100 -33.64 -13.63 30.51
N ALA A 101 -32.73 -13.18 31.37
CA ALA A 101 -31.28 -13.27 31.18
C ALA A 101 -30.74 -14.58 31.78
N TYR A 102 -29.56 -15.01 31.36
CA TYR A 102 -28.86 -16.13 31.98
C TYR A 102 -28.55 -15.82 33.46
N LYS A 103 -28.67 -16.84 34.32
CA LYS A 103 -28.23 -16.72 35.71
C LYS A 103 -26.72 -16.76 35.89
N SER A 104 -26.03 -17.36 34.93
CA SER A 104 -24.57 -17.48 34.83
C SER A 104 -24.13 -17.05 33.46
N GLU A 105 -22.84 -17.10 33.17
CA GLU A 105 -22.29 -16.80 31.87
C GLU A 105 -21.87 -18.10 31.15
N PRO A 106 -22.83 -18.88 30.64
CA PRO A 106 -22.56 -20.19 30.07
C PRO A 106 -21.70 -20.14 28.83
N ILE A 107 -21.92 -19.15 28.00
CA ILE A 107 -21.17 -18.97 26.73
C ILE A 107 -19.70 -18.70 27.03
N GLN A 108 -19.42 -17.77 27.93
CA GLN A 108 -18.06 -17.44 28.33
C GLN A 108 -17.30 -18.62 28.94
N ARG A 109 -18.02 -19.51 29.71
CA ARG A 109 -17.43 -20.74 30.23
C ARG A 109 -17.03 -21.71 29.13
N ILE A 110 -17.84 -21.83 28.08
CA ILE A 110 -17.51 -22.65 26.89
C ILE A 110 -16.33 -22.07 26.16
N GLU A 111 -16.37 -20.77 25.89
CA GLU A 111 -15.28 -20.07 25.19
C GLU A 111 -13.96 -20.17 25.98
N THR A 112 -13.99 -20.03 27.29
CA THR A 112 -12.79 -20.21 28.14
C THR A 112 -12.23 -21.63 28.02
N ARG A 113 -13.11 -22.65 27.99
CA ARG A 113 -12.69 -24.04 27.83
C ARG A 113 -12.10 -24.29 26.43
N LEU A 114 -12.75 -23.79 25.39
CA LEU A 114 -12.25 -23.86 24.02
C LEU A 114 -10.90 -23.15 23.89
N ALA A 115 -10.78 -21.94 24.45
CA ALA A 115 -9.52 -21.21 24.48
C ALA A 115 -8.40 -21.98 25.18
N GLY A 116 -8.72 -22.67 26.28
CA GLY A 116 -7.75 -23.52 26.97
C GLY A 116 -7.23 -24.67 26.10
N LEU A 117 -8.11 -25.36 25.39
CA LEU A 117 -7.75 -26.45 24.47
C LEU A 117 -6.90 -25.93 23.29
N VAL A 118 -7.31 -24.82 22.69
CA VAL A 118 -6.56 -24.18 21.60
C VAL A 118 -5.19 -23.72 22.08
N ASN A 119 -5.12 -23.08 23.24
CA ASN A 119 -3.84 -22.66 23.84
C ASN A 119 -2.90 -23.84 24.05
N GLN A 120 -3.40 -24.94 24.64
CA GLN A 120 -2.61 -26.12 24.88
C GLN A 120 -2.04 -26.71 23.59
N ALA A 121 -2.89 -26.91 22.57
CA ALA A 121 -2.47 -27.49 21.30
C ALA A 121 -1.51 -26.54 20.53
N ALA A 122 -1.78 -25.25 20.55
CA ALA A 122 -0.92 -24.26 19.90
C ALA A 122 0.46 -24.17 20.60
N LEU A 123 0.49 -24.12 21.92
CA LEU A 123 1.77 -24.10 22.67
C LEU A 123 2.60 -25.36 22.42
N GLN A 124 1.93 -26.52 22.34
CA GLN A 124 2.60 -27.77 22.02
C GLN A 124 3.24 -27.74 20.61
N TYR A 125 2.53 -27.18 19.63
CA TYR A 125 3.07 -27.02 18.28
C TYR A 125 4.23 -26.03 18.23
N LEU A 126 4.06 -24.85 18.82
CA LEU A 126 5.08 -23.81 18.81
C LEU A 126 6.41 -24.26 19.45
N ALA A 127 6.33 -25.09 20.51
CA ALA A 127 7.51 -25.58 21.19
C ALA A 127 8.34 -26.61 20.39
N GLN A 128 7.79 -27.17 19.31
CA GLN A 128 8.46 -28.23 18.54
C GLN A 128 9.38 -27.73 17.44
N ALA A 129 9.25 -26.48 17.01
CA ALA A 129 10.01 -25.95 15.88
C ALA A 129 10.64 -24.58 16.19
N SER A 130 11.70 -24.24 15.46
CA SER A 130 12.30 -22.90 15.53
C SER A 130 11.37 -21.87 14.93
N VAL A 131 11.51 -20.61 15.33
CA VAL A 131 10.65 -19.53 14.80
C VAL A 131 10.74 -19.41 13.29
N ARG A 132 11.91 -19.62 12.71
CA ARG A 132 12.11 -19.57 11.26
C ARG A 132 11.35 -20.68 10.56
N ALA A 133 11.43 -21.90 11.05
CA ALA A 133 10.68 -23.04 10.49
C ALA A 133 9.17 -22.85 10.62
N LEU A 134 8.69 -22.24 11.71
CA LEU A 134 7.27 -21.91 11.90
C LEU A 134 6.79 -20.87 10.90
N LEU A 135 7.59 -19.83 10.63
CA LEU A 135 7.24 -18.78 9.67
C LEU A 135 7.30 -19.28 8.23
N ASP A 136 8.29 -20.10 7.89
CA ASP A 136 8.44 -20.69 6.56
C ASP A 136 7.30 -21.68 6.24
N ALA A 137 6.84 -22.44 7.26
CA ALA A 137 5.71 -23.36 7.13
C ALA A 137 4.34 -22.64 7.07
N GLY A 138 4.26 -21.44 7.64
CA GLY A 138 3.04 -20.66 7.71
C GLY A 138 2.00 -21.19 8.70
N PRO A 139 0.76 -20.65 8.67
CA PRO A 139 -0.29 -21.00 9.64
C PRO A 139 -0.98 -22.35 9.35
N GLU A 140 -0.90 -22.89 8.13
CA GLU A 140 -1.66 -24.08 7.72
C GLU A 140 -1.37 -25.34 8.53
N PRO A 141 -0.11 -25.72 8.79
CA PRO A 141 0.17 -26.91 9.59
C PRO A 141 -0.36 -26.79 11.02
N LEU A 142 -0.28 -25.60 11.64
CA LEU A 142 -0.86 -25.33 12.94
C LEU A 142 -2.39 -25.45 12.91
N ARG A 143 -3.04 -24.95 11.87
CA ARG A 143 -4.49 -25.06 11.68
C ARG A 143 -4.92 -26.53 11.66
N HIS A 144 -4.25 -27.36 10.87
CA HIS A 144 -4.56 -28.80 10.81
C HIS A 144 -4.36 -29.50 12.16
N GLN A 145 -3.31 -29.15 12.89
CA GLN A 145 -3.08 -29.71 14.21
C GLN A 145 -4.15 -29.28 15.23
N LEU A 146 -4.58 -28.01 15.18
CA LEU A 146 -5.67 -27.51 16.01
C LEU A 146 -6.99 -28.22 15.70
N GLU A 147 -7.33 -28.37 14.41
CA GLU A 147 -8.51 -29.10 13.98
C GLU A 147 -8.49 -30.56 14.47
N ALA A 148 -7.37 -31.25 14.30
CA ALA A 148 -7.20 -32.61 14.78
C ALA A 148 -7.30 -32.73 16.30
N ALA A 149 -6.69 -31.81 17.05
CA ALA A 149 -6.75 -31.79 18.51
C ALA A 149 -8.15 -31.49 19.04
N LEU A 150 -8.89 -30.61 18.37
CA LEU A 150 -10.28 -30.27 18.74
C LEU A 150 -11.27 -31.37 18.35
N ALA A 151 -11.03 -32.07 17.25
CA ALA A 151 -11.92 -33.17 16.82
C ALA A 151 -11.75 -34.44 17.65
N THR A 152 -10.52 -34.85 17.95
CA THR A 152 -10.25 -36.25 18.42
C THR A 152 -9.98 -36.36 19.93
N GLY A 153 -9.48 -35.32 20.57
CA GLY A 153 -8.97 -35.42 21.94
C GLY A 153 -9.62 -34.48 22.96
N SER A 154 -10.57 -33.68 22.55
CA SER A 154 -11.03 -32.53 23.35
C SER A 154 -12.17 -32.86 24.31
N GLY A 155 -12.83 -34.02 24.17
CA GLY A 155 -14.07 -34.32 24.89
C GLY A 155 -15.21 -33.32 24.60
N LEU A 156 -15.11 -32.55 23.50
CA LEU A 156 -16.11 -31.55 23.11
C LEU A 156 -17.39 -32.23 22.66
N ASN A 157 -17.30 -33.33 21.93
CA ASN A 157 -18.45 -34.15 21.54
C ASN A 157 -19.17 -34.73 22.74
N GLU A 158 -18.45 -35.06 23.84
CA GLU A 158 -19.02 -35.56 25.09
C GLU A 158 -19.83 -34.49 25.87
N ILE A 159 -19.62 -33.22 25.53
CA ILE A 159 -20.40 -32.09 26.08
C ILE A 159 -21.40 -31.53 25.07
N GLY A 160 -21.48 -32.09 23.86
CA GLY A 160 -22.47 -31.70 22.85
C GLY A 160 -22.09 -30.46 22.04
N ILE A 161 -20.80 -30.16 21.91
CA ILE A 161 -20.26 -29.03 21.12
C ILE A 161 -19.39 -29.58 19.97
N GLU A 162 -19.50 -28.96 18.82
CA GLU A 162 -18.66 -29.25 17.68
C GLU A 162 -17.98 -27.95 17.18
N VAL A 163 -16.72 -28.10 16.82
CA VAL A 163 -15.95 -27.00 16.18
C VAL A 163 -16.05 -27.18 14.67
N THR A 164 -16.66 -26.22 14.02
CA THR A 164 -16.92 -26.23 12.58
C THR A 164 -15.70 -25.80 11.77
N ALA A 165 -15.01 -24.76 12.25
CA ALA A 165 -13.86 -24.21 11.52
C ALA A 165 -12.86 -23.55 12.47
N VAL A 166 -11.58 -23.70 12.14
CA VAL A 166 -10.46 -22.96 12.73
C VAL A 166 -9.83 -22.13 11.63
N ARG A 167 -9.82 -20.83 11.79
CA ARG A 167 -9.21 -19.89 10.85
C ARG A 167 -8.09 -19.16 11.55
N LEU A 168 -6.86 -19.34 11.09
CA LEU A 168 -5.70 -18.60 11.57
C LEU A 168 -5.44 -17.43 10.63
N THR A 169 -5.41 -16.23 11.20
CA THR A 169 -5.22 -15.00 10.43
C THR A 169 -3.77 -14.59 10.39
N ASN A 170 -3.05 -14.80 11.50
CA ASN A 170 -1.68 -14.34 11.62
C ASN A 170 -0.86 -15.29 12.53
N LEU A 171 0.37 -15.53 12.10
CA LEU A 171 1.42 -16.16 12.88
C LEU A 171 2.63 -15.23 12.84
N ALA A 172 2.84 -14.46 13.88
CA ALA A 172 3.87 -13.42 13.90
C ALA A 172 4.84 -13.60 15.06
N PRO A 173 6.14 -13.41 14.85
CA PRO A 173 7.13 -13.31 15.92
C PRO A 173 6.99 -11.98 16.63
N SER A 174 7.84 -11.73 17.64
CA SER A 174 7.94 -10.40 18.24
C SER A 174 8.36 -9.36 17.20
N SER A 175 7.88 -8.13 17.35
CA SER A 175 8.18 -7.03 16.42
C SER A 175 9.68 -6.75 16.23
N GLU A 176 10.47 -7.00 17.24
CA GLU A 176 11.93 -6.88 17.17
C GLU A 176 12.55 -7.96 16.30
N LEU A 177 12.10 -9.20 16.46
CA LEU A 177 12.59 -10.32 15.66
C LEU A 177 12.09 -10.23 14.22
N GLU A 178 10.87 -9.78 14.01
CA GLU A 178 10.32 -9.54 12.67
C GLU A 178 11.18 -8.53 11.90
N ARG A 179 11.52 -7.40 12.54
CA ARG A 179 12.45 -6.42 11.96
C ARG A 179 13.82 -7.00 11.68
N ALA A 180 14.36 -7.77 12.62
CA ALA A 180 15.68 -8.40 12.44
C ALA A 180 15.68 -9.41 11.28
N LEU A 181 14.60 -10.14 11.06
CA LEU A 181 14.43 -11.05 9.92
C LEU A 181 14.22 -10.34 8.60
N GLN A 182 13.54 -9.19 8.62
CA GLN A 182 13.27 -8.37 7.41
C GLN A 182 14.51 -7.58 6.96
N THR A 183 15.37 -7.15 7.90
CA THR A 183 16.54 -6.30 7.61
C THR A 183 17.45 -6.89 6.52
N PRO A 184 17.94 -8.14 6.59
CA PRO A 184 18.84 -8.68 5.57
C PRO A 184 18.16 -8.81 4.20
N THR A 185 16.87 -9.10 4.19
CA THR A 185 16.10 -9.17 2.94
C THR A 185 15.91 -7.78 2.32
N PHE A 186 15.64 -6.79 3.16
CA PHE A 186 15.52 -5.40 2.73
C PHE A 186 16.85 -4.87 2.19
N GLU A 187 17.97 -5.11 2.89
CA GLU A 187 19.31 -4.73 2.45
C GLU A 187 19.69 -5.41 1.13
N ALA A 188 19.37 -6.70 0.96
CA ALA A 188 19.61 -7.40 -0.29
C ALA A 188 18.77 -6.86 -1.45
N LEU A 189 17.53 -6.47 -1.20
CA LEU A 189 16.67 -5.82 -2.20
C LEU A 189 17.19 -4.43 -2.58
N GLN A 190 17.62 -3.67 -1.58
CA GLN A 190 18.19 -2.34 -1.80
C GLN A 190 19.49 -2.43 -2.59
N GLN A 191 20.39 -3.35 -2.23
CA GLN A 191 21.61 -3.60 -2.99
C GLN A 191 21.33 -3.93 -4.46
N LYS A 192 20.37 -4.83 -4.72
CA LYS A 192 19.95 -5.15 -6.11
C LYS A 192 19.36 -3.94 -6.84
N ALA A 193 18.60 -3.11 -6.14
CA ALA A 193 18.06 -1.88 -6.73
C ALA A 193 19.18 -0.89 -7.06
N ASP A 194 20.17 -0.76 -6.18
CA ASP A 194 21.33 0.10 -6.39
C ASP A 194 22.21 -0.44 -7.55
N GLU A 195 22.48 -1.74 -7.59
CA GLU A 195 23.18 -2.38 -8.72
C GLU A 195 22.46 -2.11 -10.05
N ALA A 196 21.14 -2.31 -10.10
CA ALA A 196 20.36 -2.04 -11.30
C ALA A 196 20.37 -0.55 -11.71
N THR A 197 20.41 0.37 -10.74
CA THR A 197 20.56 1.80 -11.04
C THR A 197 21.96 2.16 -11.54
N PHE A 198 23.00 1.56 -10.98
CA PHE A 198 24.38 1.71 -11.47
C PHE A 198 24.54 1.16 -12.89
N GLU A 199 24.02 -0.02 -13.16
CA GLU A 199 24.05 -0.61 -14.53
C GLU A 199 23.31 0.28 -15.54
N ARG A 200 22.13 0.79 -15.18
CA ARG A 200 21.39 1.72 -16.04
C ARG A 200 22.17 3.01 -16.31
N ARG A 201 22.82 3.58 -15.29
CA ARG A 201 23.64 4.78 -15.42
C ARG A 201 24.88 4.50 -16.27
N ALA A 202 25.55 3.38 -16.03
CA ALA A 202 26.71 2.98 -16.84
C ALA A 202 26.33 2.83 -18.32
N LEU A 203 25.22 2.12 -18.59
CA LEU A 203 24.70 1.96 -19.94
C LEU A 203 24.28 3.29 -20.58
N ALA A 204 23.69 4.21 -19.82
CA ALA A 204 23.33 5.53 -20.30
C ALA A 204 24.55 6.34 -20.69
N VAL A 205 25.59 6.36 -19.85
CA VAL A 205 26.88 7.06 -20.15
C VAL A 205 27.57 6.45 -21.36
N GLU A 206 27.56 5.12 -21.48
CA GLU A 206 28.13 4.44 -22.64
C GLU A 206 27.38 4.80 -23.94
N LYS A 207 26.07 4.83 -23.88
CA LYS A 207 25.22 5.25 -25.00
C LYS A 207 25.43 6.74 -25.36
N GLU A 208 25.50 7.62 -24.37
CA GLU A 208 25.79 9.04 -24.57
C GLU A 208 27.17 9.22 -25.21
N ARG A 209 28.17 8.47 -24.74
CA ARG A 209 29.49 8.48 -25.33
C ARG A 209 29.48 7.99 -26.78
N ALA A 210 28.80 6.88 -27.06
CA ALA A 210 28.68 6.36 -28.43
C ALA A 210 27.93 7.33 -29.36
N ILE A 211 26.91 8.03 -28.86
CA ILE A 211 26.19 9.06 -29.60
C ILE A 211 27.14 10.24 -29.89
N ALA A 212 27.89 10.72 -28.90
CA ALA A 212 28.82 11.81 -29.06
C ALA A 212 29.97 11.45 -30.04
N GLU A 213 30.47 10.22 -29.96
CA GLU A 213 31.50 9.72 -30.93
C GLU A 213 30.94 9.65 -32.37
N ASN A 214 29.71 9.15 -32.53
CA ASN A 214 29.01 9.12 -33.81
C ASN A 214 28.74 10.53 -34.37
N GLU A 215 28.28 11.45 -33.51
CA GLU A 215 28.08 12.84 -33.90
C GLU A 215 29.39 13.51 -34.34
N LEU A 216 30.47 13.26 -33.59
CA LEU A 216 31.80 13.77 -33.97
C LEU A 216 32.26 13.15 -35.28
N GLY A 217 32.10 11.82 -35.46
CA GLY A 217 32.38 11.13 -36.71
C GLY A 217 31.60 11.69 -37.89
N ASN A 218 30.30 11.92 -37.71
CA ASN A 218 29.45 12.52 -38.71
C ASN A 218 29.87 13.95 -39.07
N ARG A 219 30.23 14.77 -38.08
CA ARG A 219 30.72 16.13 -38.30
C ARG A 219 32.06 16.13 -39.05
N THR A 220 32.96 15.23 -38.71
CA THR A 220 34.25 15.11 -39.41
C THR A 220 34.08 14.62 -40.84
N GLU A 221 33.14 13.69 -41.07
CA GLU A 221 32.82 13.19 -42.41
C GLU A 221 32.15 14.26 -43.28
N LEU A 222 31.21 15.01 -42.68
CA LEU A 222 30.61 16.17 -43.38
C LEU A 222 31.64 17.22 -43.74
N ALA A 223 32.54 17.57 -42.81
CA ALA A 223 33.63 18.52 -43.09
C ALA A 223 34.59 18.00 -44.17
N ARG A 224 34.89 16.69 -44.19
CA ARG A 224 35.68 16.08 -45.26
C ARG A 224 34.99 16.15 -46.63
N ARG A 225 33.68 15.85 -46.65
CA ARG A 225 32.87 15.94 -47.89
C ARG A 225 32.75 17.38 -48.37
N GLU A 226 32.59 18.34 -47.47
CA GLU A 226 32.61 19.75 -47.81
C GLU A 226 33.97 20.18 -48.39
N MET A 227 35.07 19.73 -47.78
CA MET A 227 36.40 19.98 -48.33
C MET A 227 36.61 19.36 -49.72
N LEU A 228 36.13 18.10 -49.91
CA LEU A 228 36.16 17.42 -51.19
C LEU A 228 35.35 18.15 -52.29
N LEU A 229 34.13 18.57 -51.88
CA LEU A 229 33.24 19.36 -52.75
C LEU A 229 33.92 20.70 -53.13
N ILE A 230 34.48 21.41 -52.15
CA ILE A 230 35.17 22.67 -52.37
C ILE A 230 36.41 22.48 -53.30
N THR A 231 37.19 21.41 -53.09
CA THR A 231 38.31 21.10 -53.95
C THR A 231 37.88 20.74 -55.37
N GLN A 232 36.81 19.95 -55.48
CA GLN A 232 36.26 19.53 -56.77
C GLN A 232 35.57 20.68 -57.51
N GLU A 233 34.88 21.57 -56.77
CA GLU A 233 34.33 22.81 -57.33
C GLU A 233 35.45 23.76 -57.75
N ALA A 234 36.52 23.86 -56.97
CA ALA A 234 37.69 24.67 -57.34
C ALA A 234 38.45 24.13 -58.59
N GLU A 235 38.59 22.80 -58.71
CA GLU A 235 39.15 22.16 -59.92
C GLU A 235 38.21 22.31 -61.11
N ASN A 236 36.89 22.14 -60.94
CA ASN A 236 35.92 22.39 -62.01
C ASN A 236 35.85 23.84 -62.42
N ALA A 237 35.97 24.79 -61.48
CA ALA A 237 36.06 26.20 -61.76
C ALA A 237 37.35 26.55 -62.54
N ARG A 238 38.49 25.96 -62.17
CA ARG A 238 39.76 26.11 -62.89
C ARG A 238 39.69 25.56 -64.33
N ASN A 239 39.09 24.35 -64.48
CA ASN A 239 38.92 23.73 -65.77
C ASN A 239 37.92 24.46 -66.70
N ARG A 240 36.91 25.13 -66.12
CA ARG A 240 35.99 25.99 -66.88
C ARG A 240 36.58 27.38 -67.13
N ALA A 241 37.46 27.86 -66.24
CA ALA A 241 38.08 29.21 -66.37
C ALA A 241 39.11 29.35 -67.55
N THR A 242 39.59 28.23 -68.08
CA THR A 242 40.45 28.24 -69.30
C THR A 242 39.63 28.55 -70.55
N GLY A 243 38.28 28.55 -70.52
CA GLY A 243 37.45 28.83 -71.71
C GLY A 243 36.47 30.03 -71.58
N VAL A 244 36.09 30.46 -70.37
CA VAL A 244 35.09 31.56 -70.21
C VAL A 244 35.40 32.38 -68.94
N ALA A 245 36.68 32.73 -68.77
CA ALA A 245 37.22 33.05 -67.44
C ALA A 245 36.77 34.39 -66.78
N GLU A 246 36.48 35.42 -67.56
CA GLU A 246 36.32 36.76 -66.97
C GLU A 246 34.86 37.05 -66.51
N ALA A 247 33.90 36.53 -67.21
CA ALA A 247 32.49 36.82 -66.87
C ALA A 247 31.98 36.04 -65.61
N GLN A 248 32.38 34.77 -65.43
CA GLN A 248 31.96 33.96 -64.29
C GLN A 248 32.73 34.29 -63.01
N GLN A 249 33.95 34.79 -63.10
CA GLN A 249 34.74 35.25 -61.93
C GLN A 249 34.06 36.47 -61.27
N VAL A 250 33.50 37.37 -62.03
CA VAL A 250 32.80 38.54 -61.51
C VAL A 250 31.44 38.17 -60.92
N GLU A 251 30.74 37.20 -61.51
CA GLU A 251 29.43 36.73 -61.00
C GLU A 251 29.59 35.93 -59.73
N ALA A 252 30.57 35.00 -59.63
CA ALA A 252 30.85 34.23 -58.41
C ALA A 252 31.39 35.11 -57.27
N ALA A 253 32.20 36.15 -57.58
CA ALA A 253 32.68 37.14 -56.61
C ALA A 253 31.49 37.97 -56.04
N ALA A 254 30.59 38.42 -56.91
CA ALA A 254 29.42 39.19 -56.53
C ALA A 254 28.40 38.33 -55.67
N GLU A 255 28.28 37.01 -55.94
CA GLU A 255 27.44 36.12 -55.19
C GLU A 255 28.02 35.78 -53.81
N ALA A 256 29.33 35.58 -53.73
CA ALA A 256 30.03 35.36 -52.44
C ALA A 256 29.95 36.60 -51.53
N ASP A 257 30.06 37.80 -52.10
CA ASP A 257 29.91 39.05 -51.37
C ASP A 257 28.45 39.28 -50.91
N ARG A 258 27.47 38.86 -51.68
CA ARG A 258 26.05 38.91 -51.29
C ARG A 258 25.77 38.03 -50.15
N ILE A 259 26.29 36.78 -50.12
CA ILE A 259 26.12 35.84 -49.03
C ILE A 259 26.79 36.36 -47.75
N ARG A 260 28.00 36.92 -47.87
CA ARG A 260 28.68 37.54 -46.71
C ARG A 260 27.91 38.70 -46.15
N THR A 261 27.33 39.55 -46.98
CA THR A 261 26.56 40.71 -46.56
C THR A 261 25.26 40.30 -45.86
N VAL A 262 24.62 39.22 -46.32
CA VAL A 262 23.40 38.71 -45.69
C VAL A 262 23.68 38.02 -44.35
N GLU A 263 24.79 37.25 -44.25
CA GLU A 263 25.15 36.58 -42.99
C GLU A 263 25.72 37.56 -41.94
N SER A 264 26.49 38.58 -42.36
CA SER A 264 26.90 39.66 -41.47
C SER A 264 25.72 40.50 -40.98
N ALA A 265 24.75 40.77 -41.83
CA ALA A 265 23.54 41.47 -41.44
C ALA A 265 22.66 40.66 -40.44
N LYS A 266 22.60 39.31 -40.58
CA LYS A 266 21.95 38.47 -39.59
C LYS A 266 22.66 38.43 -38.25
N ALA A 267 24.00 38.32 -38.27
CA ALA A 267 24.83 38.33 -37.06
C ALA A 267 24.75 39.69 -36.34
N GLU A 268 24.76 40.80 -37.11
CA GLU A 268 24.56 42.15 -36.56
C GLU A 268 23.14 42.34 -36.00
N ALA A 269 22.13 41.77 -36.64
CA ALA A 269 20.74 41.81 -36.13
C ALA A 269 20.59 41.02 -34.84
N GLU A 270 21.28 39.88 -34.72
CA GLU A 270 21.28 39.11 -33.46
C GLU A 270 22.09 39.81 -32.37
N GLN A 271 23.24 40.37 -32.69
CA GLN A 271 23.99 41.18 -31.73
C GLN A 271 23.25 42.45 -31.32
N ALA A 272 22.56 43.10 -32.21
CA ALA A 272 21.72 44.25 -31.89
C ALA A 272 20.54 43.87 -30.97
N ARG A 273 19.94 42.69 -31.19
CA ARG A 273 18.93 42.14 -30.27
C ARG A 273 19.49 41.87 -28.87
N MET A 274 20.66 41.26 -28.78
CA MET A 274 21.33 40.99 -27.50
C MET A 274 21.76 42.27 -26.81
N ALA A 275 22.19 43.30 -27.54
CA ALA A 275 22.53 44.61 -26.98
C ALA A 275 21.32 45.33 -26.39
N ILE A 276 20.16 45.24 -27.02
CA ILE A 276 18.89 45.79 -26.49
C ILE A 276 18.50 45.15 -25.16
N TYR A 277 18.78 43.84 -24.98
CA TYR A 277 18.51 43.15 -23.71
C TYR A 277 19.51 43.50 -22.61
N ARG A 278 20.74 43.95 -22.97
CA ARG A 278 21.81 44.27 -22.02
C ARG A 278 21.65 45.66 -21.36
N ASP A 279 20.98 46.57 -22.03
CA ASP A 279 20.81 47.97 -21.57
C ASP A 279 19.41 48.26 -20.98
N LEU A 280 18.55 47.25 -20.89
CA LEU A 280 17.22 47.40 -20.35
C LEU A 280 17.25 47.37 -18.79
N PRO A 281 16.60 48.34 -18.14
CA PRO A 281 16.48 48.34 -16.67
C PRO A 281 15.78 47.05 -16.20
N PRO A 282 16.17 46.50 -15.02
CA PRO A 282 15.63 45.24 -14.49
C PRO A 282 14.13 45.16 -14.46
N GLY A 283 13.44 46.28 -14.25
CA GLY A 283 11.98 46.38 -14.22
C GLY A 283 11.31 46.13 -15.60
N VAL A 284 11.98 46.50 -16.68
CA VAL A 284 11.45 46.26 -18.04
C VAL A 284 11.69 44.83 -18.49
N MET A 285 12.81 44.24 -18.06
CA MET A 285 13.09 42.82 -18.27
C MET A 285 12.06 41.93 -17.56
N LEU A 286 11.65 42.28 -16.33
CA LEU A 286 10.60 41.57 -15.60
C LEU A 286 9.24 41.70 -16.32
N GLY A 287 8.93 42.88 -16.85
CA GLY A 287 7.72 43.13 -17.63
C GLY A 287 7.68 42.34 -18.94
N LEU A 288 8.83 42.20 -19.62
CA LEU A 288 8.96 41.37 -20.81
C LEU A 288 8.88 39.87 -20.48
N ALA A 289 9.53 39.43 -19.41
CA ALA A 289 9.45 38.05 -18.93
C ALA A 289 8.04 37.69 -18.49
N ALA A 290 7.36 38.57 -17.77
CA ALA A 290 5.96 38.41 -17.34
C ALA A 290 5.00 38.35 -18.54
N ARG A 291 5.24 39.19 -19.58
CA ARG A 291 4.45 39.17 -20.81
C ARG A 291 4.68 37.89 -21.63
N GLU A 292 5.91 37.39 -21.67
CA GLU A 292 6.25 36.14 -22.35
C GLU A 292 5.72 34.93 -21.60
N LEU A 293 5.75 34.96 -20.27
CA LEU A 293 5.12 33.97 -19.40
C LEU A 293 3.59 33.99 -19.58
N ALA A 294 2.99 35.15 -19.58
CA ALA A 294 1.55 35.30 -19.79
C ALA A 294 1.08 34.81 -21.18
N GLY A 295 1.92 34.97 -22.22
CA GLY A 295 1.63 34.47 -23.56
C GLY A 295 1.84 32.96 -23.75
N LYS A 296 2.54 32.31 -22.82
CA LYS A 296 2.76 30.86 -22.83
C LYS A 296 1.84 30.09 -21.87
N LEU A 297 1.09 30.80 -21.05
CA LEU A 297 0.16 30.24 -20.04
C LEU A 297 -1.29 30.39 -20.53
N ASP A 298 -1.69 29.60 -21.50
CA ASP A 298 -3.04 29.66 -22.06
C ASP A 298 -4.16 29.10 -21.14
N THR A 299 -3.80 28.53 -19.99
CA THR A 299 -4.82 28.05 -19.01
C THR A 299 -4.24 27.88 -17.61
N ILE A 300 -4.34 28.92 -16.76
CA ILE A 300 -4.29 28.74 -15.31
C ILE A 300 -5.52 29.43 -14.71
N GLU A 301 -6.48 28.64 -14.25
CA GLU A 301 -7.71 29.13 -13.61
C GLU A 301 -7.50 29.72 -12.20
N HIS A 302 -6.39 29.45 -11.52
CA HIS A 302 -6.11 29.99 -10.19
C HIS A 302 -4.61 30.24 -9.97
N LEU A 303 -4.22 31.51 -9.99
CA LEU A 303 -2.88 31.96 -9.53
C LEU A 303 -3.02 32.58 -8.13
N ASN A 304 -2.58 31.87 -7.11
CA ASN A 304 -2.59 32.39 -5.74
C ASN A 304 -1.25 33.08 -5.44
N VAL A 305 -1.17 34.37 -5.67
CA VAL A 305 0.03 35.17 -5.39
C VAL A 305 -0.12 35.77 -4.00
N THR A 306 0.59 35.24 -3.02
CA THR A 306 0.61 35.82 -1.68
C THR A 306 1.38 37.14 -1.69
N PRO A 307 0.91 38.18 -0.96
CA PRO A 307 1.55 39.48 -0.91
C PRO A 307 3.02 39.48 -0.47
N ASP A 308 3.43 38.45 0.25
CA ASP A 308 4.79 38.25 0.77
C ASP A 308 5.82 37.95 -0.30
N LEU A 309 5.43 37.22 -1.35
CA LEU A 309 6.29 36.93 -2.48
C LEU A 309 6.55 38.16 -3.35
N LEU A 310 5.56 39.02 -3.52
CA LEU A 310 5.73 40.30 -4.24
C LEU A 310 6.62 41.27 -3.48
N ALA A 311 6.53 41.29 -2.14
CA ALA A 311 7.37 42.15 -1.29
C ALA A 311 8.84 41.71 -1.33
N THR A 312 9.10 40.40 -1.38
CA THR A 312 10.48 39.85 -1.44
C THR A 312 11.15 40.16 -2.77
N VAL A 313 10.44 39.93 -3.89
CA VAL A 313 10.95 40.19 -5.23
C VAL A 313 11.16 41.71 -5.47
N LEU A 314 10.26 42.57 -5.04
CA LEU A 314 10.40 44.01 -5.14
C LEU A 314 11.49 44.56 -4.19
N GLY A 315 11.74 43.88 -3.05
CA GLY A 315 12.78 44.24 -2.09
C GLY A 315 14.20 43.98 -2.59
N GLU A 316 14.42 42.90 -3.33
CA GLU A 316 15.70 42.57 -3.96
C GLU A 316 16.03 43.56 -5.10
N PHE A 317 15.07 43.90 -5.94
CA PHE A 317 15.28 44.88 -7.04
C PHE A 317 15.59 46.27 -6.55
N ARG A 318 15.16 46.63 -5.34
CA ARG A 318 15.48 47.95 -4.76
C ARG A 318 16.89 48.03 -4.16
N ARG A 319 17.54 46.91 -3.86
CA ARG A 319 18.93 46.84 -3.39
C ARG A 319 19.94 47.00 -4.48
N ASP A 320 19.65 46.50 -5.68
CA ASP A 320 20.59 46.60 -6.84
C ASP A 320 20.58 47.97 -7.53
N ALA A 321 19.55 48.76 -7.27
CA ALA A 321 19.47 50.11 -7.88
C ALA A 321 20.29 51.18 -7.14
N THR A 322 21.00 50.84 -6.05
CA THR A 322 21.71 51.81 -5.20
C THR A 322 23.23 51.71 -5.22
N VAL A 323 23.81 50.92 -6.14
CA VAL A 323 25.27 50.89 -6.32
C VAL A 323 25.65 51.54 -7.65
N LEU A 324 25.66 52.85 -7.68
CA LEU A 324 26.47 53.60 -8.64
C LEU A 324 27.84 53.87 -7.99
N PRO A 325 28.95 53.50 -8.63
CA PRO A 325 30.26 53.94 -8.14
C PRO A 325 30.51 55.39 -8.51
N PRO A 326 31.22 56.17 -7.68
CA PRO A 326 31.61 57.50 -8.01
C PRO A 326 32.79 57.49 -9.02
N ARG A 327 32.73 58.42 -9.97
CA ARG A 327 33.68 58.94 -10.90
C ARG A 327 35.09 58.30 -10.97
#